data_7bde093b87d31f675b4aff18d773cff3
#
_entry.id   7bde093b87d31f675b4aff18d773cff3
#
_cell.length_a   1.000
_cell.length_b   1.000
_cell.length_c   1.000
_cell.angle_alpha   90.00
_cell.angle_beta   90.00
_cell.angle_gamma   90.00
#
_symmetry.space_group_name_H-M   'P 1'
#
loop_
_entity.id
_entity.type
_entity.pdbx_description
1 polymer ?
#
loop_
_entity_poly.entity_id
_entity_poly.type
_entity_poly.pdbx_seq_one_letter_code
_entity_poly.pdbx_strand_id
1 'polypeptide(L)'
;YYDTITPNVILRNLLENPGWYTAYTPYQAEVSQGRLEALLNYQQMVMDLTGMDIANASLLDEATAAAEAMAFSRRISRSKSMKFFASEDCHPQTLDVLKTRAEPMGIELVLGTPEENLETEFFGVLLQYPSTTGVIHDIGNWIEQWHQNDTMVSVATDLLSLVLLKPPGELGADVVIGNSQRFGVPMGFGGPHAAFFATHDRHKRSMPGRLIGVSVDGRGRRALRMALQTREQHIRREKATSNICTAQVLLAVIAGCYAVYHGPDGLKSIAGRVHRMTMLFAKSLNKIGIRCSEHFFDTLHIDAGNNRDQIYESALQQGLNFRKIGSNHLGVSLDETTTLDDLEQLVGVFQDSNGNTSETIDLEAWDQELSSNGESAIPKNLRRTSEFLTHPVFERYHSETSMMRYLKHLEDKDIALNRSMIPLGSCTMKLNAAAEMIPVTWQEFGGIHPFAPAEQTQGYQKMIEELEDQLIR
;
A
#
# COMPACT_ATOMS: atom_id res chain seq x y z
N TYR A 1 2.34 -7.10 2.37
CA TYR A 1 1.73 -7.49 1.08
C TYR A 1 0.49 -8.31 1.35
N TYR A 2 -0.52 -8.15 0.49
CA TYR A 2 -1.84 -8.77 0.64
C TYR A 2 -2.30 -9.28 -0.70
N ASP A 3 -3.08 -10.34 -0.73
CA ASP A 3 -3.80 -10.69 -1.95
C ASP A 3 -5.02 -9.77 -2.13
N THR A 4 -5.47 -9.64 -3.37
CA THR A 4 -6.56 -8.73 -3.74
C THR A 4 -7.32 -9.27 -4.94
N ILE A 5 -8.59 -8.97 -5.02
CA ILE A 5 -9.42 -9.36 -6.15
C ILE A 5 -9.33 -8.27 -7.22
N THR A 6 -8.40 -8.44 -8.17
CA THR A 6 -8.33 -7.53 -9.32
C THR A 6 -9.57 -7.72 -10.20
N PRO A 7 -10.42 -6.70 -10.40
CA PRO A 7 -11.57 -6.83 -11.31
C PRO A 7 -11.14 -7.25 -12.71
N ASN A 8 -11.81 -8.24 -13.30
CA ASN A 8 -11.45 -8.80 -14.60
C ASN A 8 -11.37 -7.73 -15.71
N VAL A 9 -12.22 -6.71 -15.64
CA VAL A 9 -12.19 -5.57 -16.57
C VAL A 9 -10.90 -4.74 -16.44
N ILE A 10 -10.33 -4.65 -15.25
CA ILE A 10 -9.05 -3.97 -15.00
C ILE A 10 -7.89 -4.87 -15.42
N LEU A 11 -7.89 -6.14 -15.01
CA LEU A 11 -6.85 -7.10 -15.37
C LEU A 11 -6.65 -7.15 -16.89
N ARG A 12 -7.72 -7.44 -17.63
CA ARG A 12 -7.69 -7.59 -19.09
C ARG A 12 -7.39 -6.28 -19.83
N ASN A 13 -7.97 -5.15 -19.39
CA ASN A 13 -7.92 -3.91 -20.16
C ASN A 13 -6.81 -2.94 -19.71
N LEU A 14 -6.07 -3.26 -18.64
CA LEU A 14 -4.89 -2.51 -18.20
C LEU A 14 -3.64 -3.39 -18.16
N LEU A 15 -3.59 -4.40 -17.29
CA LEU A 15 -2.37 -5.18 -17.06
C LEU A 15 -1.97 -6.02 -18.27
N GLU A 16 -2.95 -6.65 -18.94
CA GLU A 16 -2.74 -7.49 -20.13
C GLU A 16 -2.84 -6.71 -21.46
N ASN A 17 -3.15 -5.43 -21.43
CA ASN A 17 -3.40 -4.62 -22.61
C ASN A 17 -2.15 -3.88 -23.07
N PRO A 18 -1.57 -4.22 -24.26
CA PRO A 18 -0.41 -3.51 -24.79
C PRO A 18 -0.64 -2.03 -25.06
N GLY A 19 -1.87 -1.59 -25.24
CA GLY A 19 -2.24 -0.18 -25.33
C GLY A 19 -1.90 0.61 -24.05
N TRP A 20 -1.87 -0.07 -22.91
CA TRP A 20 -1.50 0.51 -21.62
C TRP A 20 -0.07 0.22 -21.22
N TYR A 21 0.40 -1.03 -21.25
CA TYR A 21 1.73 -1.34 -20.73
C TYR A 21 2.87 -0.88 -21.67
N THR A 22 2.60 -0.68 -22.97
CA THR A 22 3.57 -0.11 -23.91
C THR A 22 3.40 1.40 -24.14
N ALA A 23 2.41 2.06 -23.52
CA ALA A 23 2.22 3.48 -23.64
C ALA A 23 3.42 4.24 -23.05
N TYR A 24 3.80 5.35 -23.67
CA TYR A 24 4.94 6.15 -23.24
C TYR A 24 4.76 6.62 -21.80
N THR A 25 5.85 6.64 -21.05
CA THR A 25 5.85 7.24 -19.70
C THR A 25 5.38 8.70 -19.81
N PRO A 26 4.47 9.19 -18.94
CA PRO A 26 3.72 10.44 -19.15
C PRO A 26 4.55 11.71 -18.91
N TYR A 27 5.77 11.74 -19.44
CA TYR A 27 6.63 12.93 -19.43
C TYR A 27 6.30 13.92 -20.56
N GLN A 28 5.76 13.40 -21.65
CA GLN A 28 5.29 14.18 -22.78
C GLN A 28 3.76 14.25 -22.74
N ALA A 29 3.25 15.37 -22.26
CA ALA A 29 1.81 15.58 -22.07
C ALA A 29 1.00 15.41 -23.36
N GLU A 30 1.60 15.71 -24.50
CA GLU A 30 1.00 15.68 -25.85
C GLU A 30 0.53 14.27 -26.24
N VAL A 31 1.18 13.23 -25.72
CA VAL A 31 0.95 11.83 -26.10
C VAL A 31 0.51 10.95 -24.94
N SER A 32 0.13 11.55 -23.82
CA SER A 32 -0.14 10.82 -22.56
C SER A 32 -1.32 11.40 -21.76
N GLN A 33 -2.28 12.04 -22.42
CA GLN A 33 -3.40 12.72 -21.73
C GLN A 33 -4.29 11.76 -20.96
N GLY A 34 -4.50 10.53 -21.45
CA GLY A 34 -5.29 9.52 -20.76
C GLY A 34 -4.58 8.98 -19.53
N ARG A 35 -3.30 8.67 -19.64
CA ARG A 35 -2.49 8.22 -18.51
C ARG A 35 -2.33 9.30 -17.44
N LEU A 36 -2.18 10.56 -17.84
CA LEU A 36 -2.15 11.70 -16.92
C LEU A 36 -3.48 11.86 -16.18
N GLU A 37 -4.63 11.61 -16.84
CA GLU A 37 -5.93 11.64 -16.19
C GLU A 37 -6.07 10.50 -15.17
N ALA A 38 -5.63 9.29 -15.49
CA ALA A 38 -5.62 8.16 -14.56
C ALA A 38 -4.73 8.44 -13.34
N LEU A 39 -3.55 9.04 -13.54
CA LEU A 39 -2.67 9.43 -12.42
C LEU A 39 -3.24 10.59 -11.59
N LEU A 40 -4.00 11.51 -12.19
CA LEU A 40 -4.71 12.54 -11.43
C LEU A 40 -5.78 11.92 -10.53
N ASN A 41 -6.52 10.90 -11.02
CA ASN A 41 -7.45 10.14 -10.19
C ASN A 41 -6.74 9.41 -9.04
N TYR A 42 -5.57 8.84 -9.29
CA TYR A 42 -4.73 8.24 -8.25
C TYR A 42 -4.33 9.25 -7.17
N GLN A 43 -3.87 10.44 -7.56
CA GLN A 43 -3.54 11.50 -6.61
C GLN A 43 -4.76 11.90 -5.76
N GLN A 44 -5.93 12.05 -6.40
CA GLN A 44 -7.17 12.39 -5.70
C GLN A 44 -7.56 11.30 -4.70
N MET A 45 -7.49 10.02 -5.10
CA MET A 45 -7.74 8.89 -4.22
C MET A 45 -6.86 8.92 -2.96
N VAL A 46 -5.55 9.14 -3.15
CA VAL A 46 -4.61 9.20 -2.03
C VAL A 46 -4.91 10.41 -1.11
N MET A 47 -5.17 11.59 -1.68
CA MET A 47 -5.53 12.78 -0.91
C MET A 47 -6.78 12.55 -0.06
N ASP A 48 -7.83 12.01 -0.66
CA ASP A 48 -9.11 11.78 0.01
C ASP A 48 -8.99 10.74 1.13
N LEU A 49 -8.25 9.65 0.90
CA LEU A 49 -8.08 8.60 1.91
C LEU A 49 -7.18 9.04 3.06
N THR A 50 -6.08 9.74 2.77
CA THR A 50 -5.11 10.18 3.79
C THR A 50 -5.52 11.44 4.54
N GLY A 51 -6.48 12.21 4.04
CA GLY A 51 -6.86 13.51 4.60
C GLY A 51 -5.81 14.60 4.37
N MET A 52 -4.98 14.47 3.31
CA MET A 52 -3.91 15.42 2.99
C MET A 52 -4.28 16.31 1.80
N ASP A 53 -3.66 17.50 1.73
CA ASP A 53 -3.99 18.50 0.71
C ASP A 53 -3.45 18.16 -0.68
N ILE A 54 -2.32 17.43 -0.75
CA ILE A 54 -1.65 17.10 -2.01
C ILE A 54 -0.93 15.75 -1.92
N ALA A 55 -1.03 14.96 -2.99
CA ALA A 55 -0.31 13.70 -3.15
C ALA A 55 0.45 13.67 -4.48
N ASN A 56 1.55 12.91 -4.53
CA ASN A 56 2.30 12.69 -5.76
C ASN A 56 1.65 11.62 -6.66
N ALA A 57 2.14 11.51 -7.88
CA ALA A 57 1.63 10.56 -8.86
C ALA A 57 2.11 9.11 -8.66
N SER A 58 3.13 8.86 -7.91
CA SER A 58 3.60 7.63 -7.25
C SER A 58 5.09 7.71 -6.87
N LEU A 59 5.52 6.74 -6.06
CA LEU A 59 6.92 6.42 -5.75
C LEU A 59 7.18 4.94 -6.01
N LEU A 60 8.42 4.49 -5.78
CA LEU A 60 8.86 3.12 -6.07
C LEU A 60 8.16 2.10 -5.14
N ASP A 61 8.35 2.26 -3.83
CA ASP A 61 7.80 1.41 -2.77
C ASP A 61 7.64 2.20 -1.46
N GLU A 62 6.95 1.59 -0.48
CA GLU A 62 6.67 2.21 0.82
C GLU A 62 7.95 2.55 1.59
N ALA A 63 8.94 1.67 1.60
CA ALA A 63 10.18 1.88 2.33
C ALA A 63 10.98 3.05 1.74
N THR A 64 11.01 3.17 0.41
CA THR A 64 11.57 4.34 -0.29
C THR A 64 10.79 5.61 0.04
N ALA A 65 9.45 5.53 0.09
CA ALA A 65 8.62 6.68 0.46
C ALA A 65 8.91 7.15 1.90
N ALA A 66 9.15 6.22 2.83
CA ALA A 66 9.58 6.53 4.20
C ALA A 66 10.95 7.24 4.24
N ALA A 67 11.91 6.75 3.47
CA ALA A 67 13.22 7.38 3.36
C ALA A 67 13.14 8.79 2.72
N GLU A 68 12.27 8.98 1.74
CA GLU A 68 11.99 10.31 1.18
C GLU A 68 11.29 11.22 2.21
N ALA A 69 10.42 10.67 3.08
CA ALA A 69 9.79 11.42 4.17
C ALA A 69 10.83 11.87 5.21
N MET A 70 11.81 11.03 5.55
CA MET A 70 12.94 11.40 6.40
C MET A 70 13.75 12.54 5.77
N ALA A 71 14.14 12.41 4.50
CA ALA A 71 14.90 13.45 3.78
C ALA A 71 14.10 14.75 3.61
N PHE A 72 12.81 14.64 3.38
CA PHE A 72 11.88 15.77 3.31
C PHE A 72 11.78 16.49 4.67
N SER A 73 11.57 15.76 5.76
CA SER A 73 11.49 16.30 7.12
C SER A 73 12.78 17.04 7.46
N ARG A 74 13.96 16.47 7.16
CA ARG A 74 15.24 17.14 7.38
C ARG A 74 15.37 18.47 6.62
N ARG A 75 14.84 18.53 5.40
CA ARG A 75 14.92 19.73 4.54
C ARG A 75 14.03 20.88 5.01
N ILE A 76 12.87 20.57 5.60
CA ILE A 76 11.88 21.60 5.96
C ILE A 76 11.81 21.87 7.46
N SER A 77 12.30 20.96 8.31
CA SER A 77 12.36 21.17 9.76
C SER A 77 13.26 22.34 10.11
N ARG A 78 12.88 23.06 11.14
CA ARG A 78 13.67 24.14 11.75
C ARG A 78 14.65 23.63 12.82
N SER A 79 14.45 22.41 13.32
CA SER A 79 15.34 21.79 14.29
C SER A 79 16.76 21.64 13.75
N LYS A 80 17.73 21.87 14.60
CA LYS A 80 19.16 21.63 14.33
C LYS A 80 19.58 20.19 14.63
N SER A 81 18.71 19.40 15.24
CA SER A 81 18.95 17.98 15.51
C SER A 81 19.28 17.25 14.21
N MET A 82 20.18 16.28 14.30
CA MET A 82 20.43 15.30 13.22
C MET A 82 19.79 13.95 13.52
N LYS A 83 18.88 13.90 14.51
CA LYS A 83 18.18 12.69 14.91
C LYS A 83 16.84 12.59 14.21
N PHE A 84 16.56 11.40 13.67
CA PHE A 84 15.26 10.99 13.17
C PHE A 84 14.78 9.79 13.97
N PHE A 85 13.56 9.87 14.49
CA PHE A 85 12.95 8.74 15.18
C PHE A 85 12.10 7.91 14.21
N ALA A 86 12.16 6.60 14.32
CA ALA A 86 11.18 5.71 13.69
C ALA A 86 10.69 4.72 14.75
N SER A 87 9.36 4.59 14.87
CA SER A 87 8.77 3.60 15.76
C SER A 87 9.22 2.20 15.36
N GLU A 88 9.57 1.38 16.35
CA GLU A 88 9.87 -0.06 16.14
C GLU A 88 8.66 -0.85 15.59
N ASP A 89 7.47 -0.27 15.69
CA ASP A 89 6.23 -0.75 15.11
C ASP A 89 6.10 -0.52 13.59
N CYS A 90 7.08 0.14 12.96
CA CYS A 90 7.17 0.20 11.50
C CYS A 90 7.54 -1.17 10.91
N HIS A 91 7.21 -1.38 9.63
CA HIS A 91 7.60 -2.62 8.95
C HIS A 91 9.13 -2.79 8.92
N PRO A 92 9.66 -4.00 9.17
CA PRO A 92 11.11 -4.24 9.20
C PRO A 92 11.86 -3.77 7.96
N GLN A 93 11.26 -3.97 6.77
CA GLN A 93 11.83 -3.54 5.49
C GLN A 93 11.95 -2.01 5.40
N THR A 94 10.97 -1.30 5.95
CA THR A 94 10.98 0.17 6.02
C THR A 94 12.12 0.65 6.91
N LEU A 95 12.29 0.01 8.07
CA LEU A 95 13.38 0.33 8.99
C LEU A 95 14.77 0.08 8.38
N ASP A 96 14.94 -1.00 7.62
CA ASP A 96 16.20 -1.32 6.95
C ASP A 96 16.56 -0.33 5.84
N VAL A 97 15.58 0.11 5.06
CA VAL A 97 15.80 1.17 4.05
C VAL A 97 16.11 2.51 4.71
N LEU A 98 15.43 2.84 5.83
CA LEU A 98 15.75 4.05 6.58
C LEU A 98 17.20 4.05 7.08
N LYS A 99 17.69 2.94 7.65
CA LYS A 99 19.10 2.79 8.07
C LYS A 99 20.05 3.04 6.90
N THR A 100 19.80 2.37 5.76
CA THR A 100 20.61 2.48 4.55
C THR A 100 20.68 3.91 4.02
N ARG A 101 19.57 4.67 4.11
CA ARG A 101 19.49 6.04 3.61
C ARG A 101 19.96 7.08 4.62
N ALA A 102 19.86 6.80 5.93
CA ALA A 102 20.29 7.70 6.99
C ALA A 102 21.82 7.83 7.08
N GLU A 103 22.53 6.71 6.96
CA GLU A 103 23.97 6.63 7.10
C GLU A 103 24.75 7.62 6.21
N PRO A 104 24.61 7.63 4.86
CA PRO A 104 25.31 8.54 3.98
C PRO A 104 24.89 10.02 4.16
N MET A 105 23.74 10.28 4.79
CA MET A 105 23.26 11.62 5.09
C MET A 105 23.73 12.14 6.45
N GLY A 106 24.45 11.32 7.23
CA GLY A 106 24.87 11.64 8.60
C GLY A 106 23.69 11.82 9.56
N ILE A 107 22.57 11.13 9.31
CA ILE A 107 21.38 11.15 10.16
C ILE A 107 21.51 10.04 11.20
N GLU A 108 21.32 10.38 12.47
CA GLU A 108 21.20 9.41 13.56
C GLU A 108 19.77 8.88 13.58
N LEU A 109 19.58 7.62 13.18
CA LEU A 109 18.30 6.93 13.25
C LEU A 109 18.10 6.34 14.64
N VAL A 110 17.08 6.80 15.36
CA VAL A 110 16.69 6.31 16.68
C VAL A 110 15.46 5.42 16.51
N LEU A 111 15.54 4.17 17.00
CA LEU A 111 14.43 3.22 17.02
C LEU A 111 13.96 3.01 18.46
N GLY A 112 12.65 2.83 18.66
CA GLY A 112 12.08 2.58 20.00
C GLY A 112 10.57 2.76 20.00
N THR A 113 10.02 2.85 21.21
CA THR A 113 8.60 3.13 21.42
C THR A 113 8.34 4.65 21.41
N PRO A 114 7.20 5.10 20.85
CA PRO A 114 6.84 6.53 20.86
C PRO A 114 6.85 7.14 22.24
N GLU A 115 6.26 6.49 23.24
CA GLU A 115 6.07 6.99 24.59
C GLU A 115 7.37 7.37 25.30
N GLU A 116 8.44 6.59 25.05
CA GLU A 116 9.76 6.83 25.65
C GLU A 116 10.53 7.98 24.98
N ASN A 117 10.05 8.44 23.81
CA ASN A 117 10.77 9.36 22.95
C ASN A 117 10.08 10.71 22.73
N LEU A 118 8.93 10.96 23.36
CA LEU A 118 8.11 12.17 23.16
C LEU A 118 8.83 13.47 23.53
N GLU A 119 9.72 13.44 24.52
CA GLU A 119 10.48 14.62 25.00
C GLU A 119 11.82 14.83 24.29
N THR A 120 12.23 13.86 23.46
CA THR A 120 13.51 13.93 22.73
C THR A 120 13.39 14.85 21.51
N GLU A 121 14.39 15.70 21.28
CA GLU A 121 14.43 16.58 20.12
C GLU A 121 14.81 15.81 18.85
N PHE A 122 13.87 15.70 17.92
CA PHE A 122 14.06 15.14 16.58
C PHE A 122 13.73 16.20 15.51
N PHE A 123 14.38 16.11 14.34
CA PHE A 123 13.94 16.92 13.20
C PHE A 123 12.69 16.33 12.52
N GLY A 124 12.42 15.04 12.74
CA GLY A 124 11.26 14.35 12.22
C GLY A 124 11.13 12.96 12.83
N VAL A 125 9.93 12.42 12.72
CA VAL A 125 9.57 11.08 13.21
C VAL A 125 8.76 10.33 12.18
N LEU A 126 8.80 8.98 12.22
CA LEU A 126 7.97 8.08 11.45
C LEU A 126 7.19 7.15 12.38
N LEU A 127 5.87 7.14 12.22
CA LEU A 127 4.93 6.21 12.85
C LEU A 127 4.34 5.26 11.82
N GLN A 128 3.80 4.12 12.28
CA GLN A 128 3.06 3.16 11.47
C GLN A 128 1.61 3.05 11.99
N TYR A 129 0.62 3.15 11.09
CA TYR A 129 -0.80 3.15 11.44
C TYR A 129 -1.65 2.43 10.39
N PRO A 130 -2.22 1.24 10.69
CA PRO A 130 -1.93 0.38 11.85
C PRO A 130 -0.47 -0.05 11.95
N SER A 131 -0.02 -0.51 13.13
CA SER A 131 1.34 -0.98 13.36
C SER A 131 1.68 -2.25 12.56
N THR A 132 2.97 -2.63 12.50
CA THR A 132 3.41 -3.86 11.83
C THR A 132 2.84 -5.14 12.47
N THR A 133 2.37 -5.04 13.71
CA THR A 133 1.69 -6.13 14.43
C THR A 133 0.17 -6.07 14.29
N GLY A 134 -0.35 -5.10 13.55
CA GLY A 134 -1.78 -4.88 13.32
C GLY A 134 -2.48 -4.04 14.40
N VAL A 135 -1.78 -3.68 15.48
CA VAL A 135 -2.37 -2.89 16.57
C VAL A 135 -2.66 -1.46 16.09
N ILE A 136 -3.83 -0.96 16.47
CA ILE A 136 -4.24 0.42 16.21
C ILE A 136 -3.97 1.26 17.46
N HIS A 137 -2.99 2.15 17.39
CA HIS A 137 -2.69 3.14 18.43
C HIS A 137 -3.40 4.46 18.19
N ASP A 138 -3.71 5.19 19.25
CA ASP A 138 -4.15 6.59 19.14
C ASP A 138 -2.92 7.51 18.97
N ILE A 139 -2.50 7.64 17.72
CA ILE A 139 -1.32 8.42 17.36
C ILE A 139 -1.51 9.93 17.46
N GLY A 140 -2.76 10.41 17.59
CA GLY A 140 -3.06 11.85 17.63
C GLY A 140 -2.39 12.57 18.79
N ASN A 141 -2.38 11.95 19.97
CA ASN A 141 -1.73 12.51 21.15
C ASN A 141 -0.20 12.58 21.00
N TRP A 142 0.42 11.58 20.36
CA TRP A 142 1.87 11.60 20.09
C TRP A 142 2.24 12.69 19.09
N ILE A 143 1.44 12.84 18.01
CA ILE A 143 1.62 13.89 17.01
C ILE A 143 1.58 15.27 17.65
N GLU A 144 0.57 15.54 18.50
CA GLU A 144 0.44 16.83 19.18
C GLU A 144 1.64 17.15 20.06
N GLN A 145 2.17 16.17 20.82
CA GLN A 145 3.34 16.37 21.68
C GLN A 145 4.61 16.65 20.86
N TRP A 146 4.86 15.92 19.79
CA TRP A 146 6.01 16.20 18.92
C TRP A 146 5.93 17.56 18.22
N HIS A 147 4.73 18.00 17.83
CA HIS A 147 4.54 19.34 17.28
C HIS A 147 4.88 20.46 18.25
N GLN A 148 4.71 20.25 19.57
CA GLN A 148 5.15 21.22 20.59
C GLN A 148 6.67 21.44 20.57
N ASN A 149 7.44 20.47 20.05
CA ASN A 149 8.88 20.51 19.89
C ASN A 149 9.33 20.82 18.44
N ASP A 150 8.48 21.39 17.59
CA ASP A 150 8.74 21.66 16.17
C ASP A 150 9.20 20.42 15.36
N THR A 151 8.84 19.22 15.80
CA THR A 151 9.20 17.95 15.15
C THR A 151 8.18 17.64 14.03
N MET A 152 8.67 17.31 12.84
CA MET A 152 7.84 16.88 11.72
C MET A 152 7.36 15.43 11.90
N VAL A 153 6.06 15.18 11.74
CA VAL A 153 5.51 13.84 11.94
C VAL A 153 5.06 13.23 10.61
N SER A 154 5.70 12.13 10.26
CA SER A 154 5.34 11.29 9.12
C SER A 154 4.61 10.03 9.62
N VAL A 155 3.57 9.61 8.89
CA VAL A 155 2.81 8.38 9.19
C VAL A 155 2.80 7.48 7.97
N ALA A 156 3.27 6.24 8.15
CA ALA A 156 3.12 5.17 7.17
C ALA A 156 1.79 4.46 7.41
N THR A 157 1.04 4.16 6.35
CA THR A 157 -0.33 3.65 6.47
C THR A 157 -0.75 2.76 5.32
N ASP A 158 -1.76 1.92 5.57
CA ASP A 158 -2.48 1.14 4.57
C ASP A 158 -3.74 1.88 4.12
N LEU A 159 -3.88 2.11 2.80
CA LEU A 159 -5.03 2.83 2.24
C LEU A 159 -6.37 2.15 2.48
N LEU A 160 -6.43 0.81 2.51
CA LEU A 160 -7.69 0.11 2.75
C LEU A 160 -8.16 0.26 4.19
N SER A 161 -7.24 0.27 5.15
CA SER A 161 -7.56 0.53 6.55
C SER A 161 -8.16 1.93 6.74
N LEU A 162 -7.68 2.92 5.97
CA LEU A 162 -8.16 4.30 6.04
C LEU A 162 -9.59 4.50 5.51
N VAL A 163 -10.17 3.49 4.87
CA VAL A 163 -11.62 3.51 4.55
C VAL A 163 -12.46 3.48 5.83
N LEU A 164 -11.97 2.83 6.89
CA LEU A 164 -12.64 2.68 8.19
C LEU A 164 -11.98 3.50 9.30
N LEU A 165 -10.67 3.75 9.21
CA LEU A 165 -9.90 4.49 10.20
C LEU A 165 -9.87 5.99 9.91
N LYS A 166 -9.84 6.79 10.98
CA LYS A 166 -9.62 8.23 10.89
C LYS A 166 -8.30 8.52 10.19
N PRO A 167 -8.30 9.34 9.12
CA PRO A 167 -7.09 9.61 8.33
C PRO A 167 -5.97 10.25 9.16
N PRO A 168 -4.69 9.91 8.88
CA PRO A 168 -3.56 10.54 9.58
C PRO A 168 -3.50 12.06 9.39
N GLY A 169 -3.93 12.60 8.25
CA GLY A 169 -4.03 14.05 8.03
C GLY A 169 -4.99 14.73 9.01
N GLU A 170 -6.11 14.07 9.35
CA GLU A 170 -7.06 14.57 10.36
C GLU A 170 -6.56 14.37 11.80
N LEU A 171 -5.58 13.49 12.01
CA LEU A 171 -4.89 13.31 13.29
C LEU A 171 -3.71 14.27 13.46
N GLY A 172 -3.41 15.08 12.43
CA GLY A 172 -2.38 16.11 12.47
C GLY A 172 -1.04 15.75 11.81
N ALA A 173 -0.93 14.61 11.12
CA ALA A 173 0.30 14.24 10.41
C ALA A 173 0.74 15.31 9.41
N ASP A 174 2.04 15.58 9.28
CA ASP A 174 2.61 16.47 8.27
C ASP A 174 2.82 15.77 6.93
N VAL A 175 3.11 14.48 6.99
CA VAL A 175 3.35 13.61 5.83
C VAL A 175 2.64 12.28 6.04
N VAL A 176 2.02 11.78 4.99
CA VAL A 176 1.46 10.43 4.97
C VAL A 176 2.06 9.67 3.80
N ILE A 177 2.63 8.51 4.07
CA ILE A 177 3.21 7.60 3.08
C ILE A 177 2.56 6.22 3.19
N GLY A 178 2.77 5.40 2.19
CA GLY A 178 2.34 4.01 2.18
C GLY A 178 2.40 3.44 0.76
N ASN A 179 1.69 2.35 0.55
CA ASN A 179 1.55 1.76 -0.77
C ASN A 179 0.07 1.52 -1.14
N SER A 180 -0.18 1.32 -2.42
CA SER A 180 -1.52 1.10 -2.96
C SER A 180 -1.73 -0.32 -3.50
N GLN A 181 -0.92 -1.29 -3.10
CA GLN A 181 -0.96 -2.66 -3.62
C GLN A 181 -2.33 -3.32 -3.43
N ARG A 182 -2.97 -3.10 -2.27
CA ARG A 182 -4.29 -3.66 -1.95
C ARG A 182 -5.44 -3.16 -2.82
N PHE A 183 -5.20 -2.14 -3.64
CA PHE A 183 -6.18 -1.61 -4.58
C PHE A 183 -6.06 -2.32 -5.93
N GLY A 184 -6.31 -3.63 -5.93
CA GLY A 184 -6.39 -4.46 -7.13
C GLY A 184 -5.06 -4.70 -7.84
N VAL A 185 -3.91 -4.49 -7.20
CA VAL A 185 -2.61 -4.80 -7.77
C VAL A 185 -2.19 -6.20 -7.33
N PRO A 186 -2.11 -7.19 -8.25
CA PRO A 186 -1.68 -8.54 -7.89
C PRO A 186 -0.25 -8.55 -7.36
N MET A 187 0.12 -9.58 -6.58
CA MET A 187 1.48 -9.70 -6.02
C MET A 187 2.57 -9.75 -7.08
N GLY A 188 2.26 -10.23 -8.30
CA GLY A 188 3.00 -10.02 -9.54
C GLY A 188 4.49 -10.31 -9.46
N PHE A 189 4.89 -11.53 -9.03
CA PHE A 189 6.29 -11.94 -9.02
C PHE A 189 7.19 -11.00 -8.21
N GLY A 190 6.96 -10.95 -6.91
CA GLY A 190 7.83 -10.20 -5.98
C GLY A 190 7.22 -8.94 -5.37
N GLY A 191 5.91 -8.73 -5.51
CA GLY A 191 5.19 -7.66 -4.83
C GLY A 191 5.44 -6.25 -5.36
N PRO A 192 5.54 -6.03 -6.71
CA PRO A 192 5.67 -4.68 -7.23
C PRO A 192 4.40 -3.88 -6.91
N HIS A 193 4.58 -2.64 -6.46
CA HIS A 193 3.45 -1.77 -6.10
C HIS A 193 3.79 -0.31 -6.35
N ALA A 194 2.77 0.55 -6.37
CA ALA A 194 2.95 1.98 -6.35
C ALA A 194 2.86 2.47 -4.91
N ALA A 195 3.92 3.12 -4.42
CA ALA A 195 3.87 3.87 -3.19
C ALA A 195 3.37 5.29 -3.43
N PHE A 196 2.98 5.96 -2.36
CA PHE A 196 2.55 7.35 -2.38
C PHE A 196 3.26 8.17 -1.30
N PHE A 197 3.24 9.48 -1.54
CA PHE A 197 3.65 10.50 -0.59
C PHE A 197 2.62 11.64 -0.64
N ALA A 198 2.00 11.92 0.49
CA ALA A 198 1.02 12.99 0.62
C ALA A 198 1.42 13.95 1.73
N THR A 199 1.12 15.25 1.58
CA THR A 199 1.50 16.29 2.52
C THR A 199 0.59 17.51 2.39
N HIS A 200 0.83 18.55 3.19
CA HIS A 200 0.14 19.83 3.08
C HIS A 200 0.54 20.64 1.85
N ASP A 201 -0.39 21.40 1.26
CA ASP A 201 -0.14 22.23 0.07
C ASP A 201 1.03 23.22 0.24
N ARG A 202 1.23 23.74 1.45
CA ARG A 202 2.38 24.61 1.79
C ARG A 202 3.73 23.98 1.47
N HIS A 203 3.84 22.65 1.44
CA HIS A 203 5.07 21.91 1.23
C HIS A 203 5.23 21.33 -0.19
N LYS A 204 4.29 21.56 -1.10
CA LYS A 204 4.28 21.00 -2.47
C LYS A 204 5.58 21.21 -3.27
N ARG A 205 6.33 22.27 -2.99
CA ARG A 205 7.61 22.54 -3.68
C ARG A 205 8.78 21.71 -3.16
N SER A 206 8.64 21.11 -2.00
CA SER A 206 9.68 20.30 -1.34
C SER A 206 9.38 18.80 -1.39
N MET A 207 8.16 18.39 -1.75
CA MET A 207 7.78 16.98 -1.77
C MET A 207 8.49 16.20 -2.89
N PRO A 208 8.79 14.91 -2.68
CA PRO A 208 9.38 14.05 -3.70
C PRO A 208 8.36 13.61 -4.75
N GLY A 209 8.87 13.06 -5.84
CA GLY A 209 8.04 12.50 -6.91
C GLY A 209 7.38 13.54 -7.80
N ARG A 210 6.63 13.06 -8.77
CA ARG A 210 5.97 13.89 -9.78
C ARG A 210 4.55 14.26 -9.38
N LEU A 211 4.12 15.42 -9.85
CA LEU A 211 2.76 15.93 -9.66
C LEU A 211 2.10 16.11 -11.01
N ILE A 212 0.90 15.60 -11.16
CA ILE A 212 0.05 15.89 -12.30
C ILE A 212 -0.84 17.08 -11.95
N GLY A 213 -0.95 18.01 -12.86
CA GLY A 213 -1.77 19.20 -12.69
C GLY A 213 -2.58 19.55 -13.92
N VAL A 214 -3.64 20.30 -13.70
CA VAL A 214 -4.52 20.81 -14.75
C VAL A 214 -3.94 22.11 -15.35
N SER A 215 -3.93 22.20 -16.67
CA SER A 215 -3.48 23.33 -17.46
C SER A 215 -4.41 23.56 -18.64
N VAL A 216 -4.00 24.37 -19.59
CA VAL A 216 -4.69 24.58 -20.86
C VAL A 216 -3.74 24.36 -22.04
N ASP A 217 -4.27 23.87 -23.16
CA ASP A 217 -3.54 23.72 -24.40
C ASP A 217 -3.42 25.07 -25.15
N GLY A 218 -2.72 25.09 -26.27
CA GLY A 218 -2.55 26.29 -27.10
C GLY A 218 -3.85 26.86 -27.70
N ARG A 219 -4.98 26.13 -27.55
CA ARG A 219 -6.32 26.58 -27.97
C ARG A 219 -7.21 26.96 -26.78
N GLY A 220 -6.66 27.00 -25.56
CA GLY A 220 -7.39 27.30 -24.34
C GLY A 220 -8.25 26.18 -23.79
N ARG A 221 -8.14 24.93 -24.31
CA ARG A 221 -8.89 23.78 -23.83
C ARG A 221 -8.16 23.14 -22.64
N ARG A 222 -8.90 22.55 -21.70
CA ARG A 222 -8.34 21.79 -20.56
C ARG A 222 -7.35 20.73 -21.07
N ALA A 223 -6.17 20.73 -20.48
CA ALA A 223 -5.12 19.75 -20.72
C ALA A 223 -4.41 19.40 -19.40
N LEU A 224 -3.79 18.24 -19.35
CA LEU A 224 -3.03 17.77 -18.21
C LEU A 224 -1.54 17.83 -18.51
N ARG A 225 -0.74 18.07 -17.47
CA ARG A 225 0.72 18.10 -17.57
C ARG A 225 1.36 17.77 -16.23
N MET A 226 2.64 17.44 -16.24
CA MET A 226 3.43 17.45 -15.01
C MET A 226 3.56 18.88 -14.48
N ALA A 227 3.20 19.05 -13.20
CA ALA A 227 3.29 20.33 -12.50
C ALA A 227 4.62 20.46 -11.76
N LEU A 228 5.05 21.69 -11.52
CA LEU A 228 6.26 22.04 -10.75
C LEU A 228 7.54 21.32 -11.21
N GLN A 229 7.73 21.16 -12.51
CA GLN A 229 8.88 20.49 -13.12
C GLN A 229 10.25 21.10 -12.73
N THR A 230 10.29 22.33 -12.26
CA THR A 230 11.52 22.98 -11.77
C THR A 230 12.17 22.25 -10.59
N ARG A 231 11.49 21.29 -9.96
CA ARG A 231 12.03 20.43 -8.90
C ARG A 231 12.79 19.21 -9.46
N GLU A 232 12.61 18.89 -10.72
CA GLU A 232 13.09 17.66 -11.35
C GLU A 232 14.61 17.67 -11.59
N GLN A 233 15.21 16.48 -11.57
CA GLN A 233 16.66 16.29 -11.75
C GLN A 233 17.18 16.83 -13.08
N HIS A 234 16.43 16.67 -14.17
CA HIS A 234 16.83 17.14 -15.49
C HIS A 234 16.92 18.68 -15.60
N ILE A 235 16.32 19.41 -14.64
CA ILE A 235 16.39 20.89 -14.55
C ILE A 235 17.40 21.32 -13.48
N ARG A 236 17.30 20.77 -12.27
CA ARG A 236 18.08 21.23 -11.12
C ARG A 236 19.37 20.43 -10.85
N ARG A 237 19.56 19.32 -11.54
CA ARG A 237 20.72 18.43 -11.37
C ARG A 237 20.90 18.02 -9.90
N GLU A 238 22.08 18.22 -9.29
CA GLU A 238 22.38 17.90 -7.89
C GLU A 238 21.52 18.67 -6.86
N LYS A 239 20.85 19.76 -7.29
CA LYS A 239 19.92 20.53 -6.43
C LYS A 239 18.47 20.09 -6.56
N ALA A 240 18.20 18.98 -7.25
CA ALA A 240 16.85 18.43 -7.36
C ALA A 240 16.29 18.04 -5.99
N THR A 241 14.97 18.14 -5.86
CA THR A 241 14.27 17.76 -4.63
C THR A 241 14.32 16.25 -4.41
N SER A 242 14.33 15.48 -5.49
CA SER A 242 14.40 14.03 -5.50
C SER A 242 15.09 13.54 -6.77
N ASN A 243 15.82 12.44 -6.69
CA ASN A 243 16.47 11.80 -7.82
C ASN A 243 15.59 10.66 -8.44
N ILE A 244 14.30 10.66 -8.17
CA ILE A 244 13.36 9.68 -8.70
C ILE A 244 13.19 9.92 -10.20
N CYS A 245 13.73 9.00 -11.02
CA CYS A 245 13.60 9.06 -12.48
C CYS A 245 12.28 8.44 -12.93
N THR A 246 11.96 7.24 -12.48
CA THR A 246 10.79 6.47 -12.89
C THR A 246 9.93 6.13 -11.67
N ALA A 247 8.64 6.38 -11.80
CA ALA A 247 7.64 5.99 -10.82
C ALA A 247 6.88 4.73 -11.31
N GLN A 248 6.14 4.07 -10.43
CA GLN A 248 5.32 2.90 -10.73
C GLN A 248 4.00 3.32 -11.40
N VAL A 249 4.07 3.67 -12.69
CA VAL A 249 2.93 4.30 -13.39
C VAL A 249 1.78 3.33 -13.61
N LEU A 250 2.03 2.14 -14.18
CA LEU A 250 0.96 1.18 -14.48
C LEU A 250 0.26 0.71 -13.21
N LEU A 251 1.01 0.44 -12.15
CA LEU A 251 0.47 -0.02 -10.88
C LEU A 251 -0.34 1.08 -10.16
N ALA A 252 0.08 2.34 -10.26
CA ALA A 252 -0.71 3.48 -9.78
C ALA A 252 -2.01 3.66 -10.57
N VAL A 253 -1.96 3.44 -11.89
CA VAL A 253 -3.16 3.47 -12.74
C VAL A 253 -4.13 2.36 -12.35
N ILE A 254 -3.64 1.13 -12.12
CA ILE A 254 -4.47 0.00 -11.66
C ILE A 254 -5.14 0.37 -10.34
N ALA A 255 -4.39 0.84 -9.36
CA ALA A 255 -4.92 1.22 -8.04
C ALA A 255 -5.95 2.36 -8.12
N GLY A 256 -5.69 3.39 -8.92
CA GLY A 256 -6.66 4.47 -9.17
C GLY A 256 -7.92 3.98 -9.86
N CYS A 257 -7.79 3.08 -10.84
CA CYS A 257 -8.92 2.48 -11.54
C CYS A 257 -9.72 1.51 -10.66
N TYR A 258 -9.08 0.81 -9.73
CA TYR A 258 -9.78 0.01 -8.72
C TYR A 258 -10.70 0.88 -7.86
N ALA A 259 -10.21 2.02 -7.38
CA ALA A 259 -11.03 2.98 -6.65
C ALA A 259 -12.15 3.58 -7.51
N VAL A 260 -11.92 3.85 -8.79
CA VAL A 260 -12.94 4.32 -9.74
C VAL A 260 -14.01 3.25 -9.97
N TYR A 261 -13.64 1.97 -10.03
CA TYR A 261 -14.56 0.87 -10.27
C TYR A 261 -15.44 0.56 -9.06
N HIS A 262 -14.85 0.51 -7.86
CA HIS A 262 -15.58 0.19 -6.64
C HIS A 262 -16.31 1.40 -6.03
N GLY A 263 -15.76 2.59 -6.21
CA GLY A 263 -16.26 3.79 -5.55
C GLY A 263 -16.18 3.75 -4.03
N PRO A 264 -16.69 4.77 -3.32
CA PRO A 264 -16.59 4.82 -1.86
C PRO A 264 -17.37 3.68 -1.19
N ASP A 265 -18.54 3.31 -1.70
CA ASP A 265 -19.38 2.27 -1.08
C ASP A 265 -18.81 0.86 -1.30
N GLY A 266 -18.27 0.59 -2.50
CA GLY A 266 -17.57 -0.66 -2.77
C GLY A 266 -16.34 -0.84 -1.88
N LEU A 267 -15.52 0.20 -1.72
CA LEU A 267 -14.37 0.17 -0.83
C LEU A 267 -14.77 -0.03 0.65
N LYS A 268 -15.85 0.61 1.11
CA LYS A 268 -16.41 0.37 2.46
C LYS A 268 -16.85 -1.07 2.63
N SER A 269 -17.50 -1.65 1.63
CA SER A 269 -17.91 -3.05 1.65
C SER A 269 -16.71 -4.00 1.75
N ILE A 270 -15.67 -3.76 0.94
CA ILE A 270 -14.43 -4.56 0.95
C ILE A 270 -13.72 -4.44 2.30
N ALA A 271 -13.42 -3.22 2.76
CA ALA A 271 -12.74 -2.99 4.02
C ALA A 271 -13.55 -3.53 5.22
N GLY A 272 -14.87 -3.33 5.20
CA GLY A 272 -15.78 -3.85 6.22
C GLY A 272 -15.80 -5.37 6.27
N ARG A 273 -15.77 -6.05 5.10
CA ARG A 273 -15.67 -7.51 5.03
C ARG A 273 -14.35 -8.02 5.60
N VAL A 274 -13.21 -7.44 5.18
CA VAL A 274 -11.89 -7.83 5.70
C VAL A 274 -11.84 -7.67 7.22
N HIS A 275 -12.28 -6.54 7.73
CA HIS A 275 -12.33 -6.29 9.18
C HIS A 275 -13.23 -7.27 9.91
N ARG A 276 -14.42 -7.57 9.38
CA ARG A 276 -15.37 -8.53 9.97
C ARG A 276 -14.79 -9.95 10.00
N MET A 277 -14.12 -10.41 8.92
CA MET A 277 -13.43 -11.71 8.90
C MET A 277 -12.36 -11.79 10.00
N THR A 278 -11.61 -10.70 10.20
CA THR A 278 -10.60 -10.64 11.27
C THR A 278 -11.23 -10.64 12.66
N MET A 279 -12.38 -9.98 12.85
CA MET A 279 -13.15 -10.04 14.09
C MET A 279 -13.67 -11.44 14.38
N LEU A 280 -14.15 -12.18 13.37
CA LEU A 280 -14.57 -13.57 13.50
C LEU A 280 -13.41 -14.44 13.99
N PHE A 281 -12.24 -14.29 13.38
CA PHE A 281 -11.05 -15.02 13.79
C PHE A 281 -10.63 -14.68 15.24
N ALA A 282 -10.60 -13.39 15.61
CA ALA A 282 -10.31 -12.96 16.97
C ALA A 282 -11.32 -13.52 17.99
N LYS A 283 -12.63 -13.49 17.66
CA LYS A 283 -13.69 -14.08 18.49
C LYS A 283 -13.50 -15.58 18.67
N SER A 284 -13.08 -16.28 17.62
CA SER A 284 -12.78 -17.72 17.65
C SER A 284 -11.59 -18.04 18.54
N LEU A 285 -10.49 -17.29 18.41
CA LEU A 285 -9.30 -17.43 19.27
C LEU A 285 -9.64 -17.22 20.74
N ASN A 286 -10.38 -16.15 21.06
CA ASN A 286 -10.82 -15.88 22.43
C ASN A 286 -11.71 -17.00 22.99
N LYS A 287 -12.58 -17.59 22.17
CA LYS A 287 -13.45 -18.70 22.56
C LYS A 287 -12.66 -19.95 22.97
N ILE A 288 -11.53 -20.22 22.31
CA ILE A 288 -10.64 -21.33 22.64
C ILE A 288 -9.54 -20.96 23.65
N GLY A 289 -9.63 -19.77 24.27
CA GLY A 289 -8.73 -19.32 25.33
C GLY A 289 -7.39 -18.75 24.87
N ILE A 290 -7.25 -18.38 23.59
CA ILE A 290 -6.05 -17.74 23.04
C ILE A 290 -6.28 -16.23 22.95
N ARG A 291 -5.37 -15.45 23.53
CA ARG A 291 -5.44 -13.98 23.52
C ARG A 291 -4.85 -13.41 22.23
N CYS A 292 -5.44 -12.34 21.74
CA CYS A 292 -4.91 -11.55 20.63
C CYS A 292 -5.13 -10.07 20.90
N SER A 293 -4.60 -9.21 20.00
CA SER A 293 -4.82 -7.75 20.04
C SER A 293 -6.31 -7.39 20.10
N GLU A 294 -6.65 -6.35 20.89
CA GLU A 294 -8.03 -5.86 21.05
C GLU A 294 -8.45 -4.88 19.96
N HIS A 295 -7.50 -4.04 19.52
CA HIS A 295 -7.72 -2.99 18.52
C HIS A 295 -6.91 -3.28 17.26
N PHE A 296 -7.59 -3.64 16.18
CA PHE A 296 -6.98 -4.06 14.93
C PHE A 296 -7.87 -3.70 13.73
N PHE A 297 -7.31 -3.78 12.53
CA PHE A 297 -8.06 -3.73 11.28
C PHE A 297 -8.18 -5.12 10.65
N ASP A 298 -7.06 -5.71 10.18
CA ASP A 298 -7.00 -6.95 9.42
C ASP A 298 -5.89 -7.91 9.90
N THR A 299 -5.10 -7.51 10.86
CA THR A 299 -3.95 -8.26 11.35
C THR A 299 -4.05 -8.46 12.86
N LEU A 300 -3.89 -9.69 13.31
CA LEU A 300 -3.90 -10.04 14.72
C LEU A 300 -2.48 -10.33 15.22
N HIS A 301 -2.15 -9.76 16.38
CA HIS A 301 -1.01 -10.10 17.20
C HIS A 301 -1.48 -11.12 18.25
N ILE A 302 -1.08 -12.38 18.08
CA ILE A 302 -1.63 -13.54 18.82
C ILE A 302 -0.60 -14.02 19.84
N ASP A 303 -1.00 -14.13 21.11
CA ASP A 303 -0.20 -14.71 22.18
C ASP A 303 -0.28 -16.25 22.10
N ALA A 304 0.68 -16.85 21.44
CA ALA A 304 0.80 -18.29 21.26
C ALA A 304 1.58 -18.97 22.41
N GLY A 305 2.16 -18.19 23.32
CA GLY A 305 2.92 -18.68 24.47
C GLY A 305 4.02 -19.66 24.08
N ASN A 306 4.17 -20.71 24.87
CA ASN A 306 5.16 -21.77 24.62
C ASN A 306 4.82 -22.66 23.40
N ASN A 307 3.60 -22.59 22.88
CA ASN A 307 3.14 -23.42 21.76
C ASN A 307 3.40 -22.76 20.40
N ARG A 308 4.03 -21.56 20.35
CA ARG A 308 4.25 -20.78 19.13
C ARG A 308 4.85 -21.62 17.99
N ASP A 309 5.91 -22.34 18.25
CA ASP A 309 6.60 -23.09 17.17
C ASP A 309 5.78 -24.32 16.75
N GLN A 310 5.06 -24.97 17.67
CA GLN A 310 4.15 -26.07 17.35
C GLN A 310 2.99 -25.59 16.47
N ILE A 311 2.36 -24.46 16.81
CA ILE A 311 1.30 -23.85 16.00
C ILE A 311 1.83 -23.46 14.63
N TYR A 312 3.01 -22.86 14.57
CA TYR A 312 3.65 -22.46 13.31
C TYR A 312 3.91 -23.66 12.39
N GLU A 313 4.48 -24.76 12.91
CA GLU A 313 4.75 -25.97 12.13
C GLU A 313 3.44 -26.65 11.67
N SER A 314 2.42 -26.68 12.52
CA SER A 314 1.09 -27.17 12.14
C SER A 314 0.46 -26.35 11.02
N ALA A 315 0.61 -25.02 11.07
CA ALA A 315 0.16 -24.13 10.01
C ALA A 315 0.87 -24.41 8.68
N LEU A 316 2.22 -24.54 8.71
CA LEU A 316 3.01 -24.88 7.51
C LEU A 316 2.58 -26.20 6.87
N GLN A 317 2.30 -27.24 7.68
CA GLN A 317 1.81 -28.53 7.18
C GLN A 317 0.44 -28.43 6.49
N GLN A 318 -0.35 -27.44 6.86
CA GLN A 318 -1.65 -27.14 6.26
C GLN A 318 -1.59 -26.07 5.16
N GLY A 319 -0.38 -25.65 4.72
CA GLY A 319 -0.19 -24.68 3.66
C GLY A 319 -0.39 -23.21 4.08
N LEU A 320 -0.35 -22.94 5.39
CA LEU A 320 -0.53 -21.60 5.95
C LEU A 320 0.81 -21.03 6.43
N ASN A 321 1.12 -19.79 6.07
CA ASN A 321 2.33 -19.09 6.51
C ASN A 321 1.95 -18.01 7.56
N PHE A 322 2.43 -18.17 8.78
CA PHE A 322 2.28 -17.17 9.83
C PHE A 322 3.58 -16.37 10.01
N ARG A 323 3.49 -15.18 10.55
CA ARG A 323 4.65 -14.39 10.94
C ARG A 323 5.04 -14.69 12.38
N LYS A 324 6.28 -15.14 12.62
CA LYS A 324 6.83 -15.25 13.99
C LYS A 324 7.19 -13.86 14.53
N ILE A 325 6.71 -13.53 15.73
CA ILE A 325 6.97 -12.26 16.40
C ILE A 325 7.55 -12.55 17.79
N GLY A 326 8.79 -12.12 18.03
CA GLY A 326 9.49 -12.43 19.26
C GLY A 326 9.54 -13.92 19.55
N SER A 327 9.49 -14.31 20.84
CA SER A 327 9.58 -15.70 21.28
C SER A 327 8.22 -16.40 21.38
N ASN A 328 7.13 -15.66 21.61
CA ASN A 328 5.86 -16.22 22.07
C ASN A 328 4.65 -15.81 21.22
N HIS A 329 4.81 -14.95 20.21
CA HIS A 329 3.69 -14.44 19.45
C HIS A 329 3.74 -14.85 17.97
N LEU A 330 2.56 -14.85 17.36
CA LEU A 330 2.33 -15.02 15.94
C LEU A 330 1.55 -13.82 15.39
N GLY A 331 1.87 -13.43 14.17
CA GLY A 331 1.09 -12.48 13.38
C GLY A 331 0.33 -13.21 12.29
N VAL A 332 -0.97 -12.92 12.17
CA VAL A 332 -1.83 -13.45 11.11
C VAL A 332 -2.58 -12.27 10.50
N SER A 333 -2.45 -12.10 9.18
CA SER A 333 -3.13 -11.06 8.41
C SER A 333 -4.16 -11.69 7.48
N LEU A 334 -5.33 -11.08 7.40
CA LEU A 334 -6.40 -11.46 6.48
C LEU A 334 -6.57 -10.38 5.41
N ASP A 335 -7.08 -10.76 4.25
CA ASP A 335 -7.24 -9.86 3.11
C ASP A 335 -8.56 -10.07 2.37
N GLU A 336 -8.67 -9.47 1.20
CA GLU A 336 -9.89 -9.49 0.38
C GLU A 336 -10.25 -10.88 -0.10
N THR A 337 -9.27 -11.78 -0.24
CA THR A 337 -9.48 -13.14 -0.75
C THR A 337 -9.89 -14.13 0.32
N THR A 338 -9.70 -13.82 1.60
CA THR A 338 -10.00 -14.70 2.74
C THR A 338 -11.47 -15.10 2.77
N THR A 339 -11.73 -16.40 2.93
CA THR A 339 -13.07 -17.03 3.00
C THR A 339 -13.40 -17.55 4.39
N LEU A 340 -14.64 -17.99 4.62
CA LEU A 340 -15.01 -18.70 5.86
C LEU A 340 -14.30 -20.06 5.99
N ASP A 341 -14.09 -20.77 4.89
CA ASP A 341 -13.34 -22.03 4.86
C ASP A 341 -11.88 -21.81 5.32
N ASP A 342 -11.25 -20.71 4.89
CA ASP A 342 -9.93 -20.34 5.38
C ASP A 342 -9.92 -20.06 6.88
N LEU A 343 -10.98 -19.41 7.39
CA LEU A 343 -11.11 -19.19 8.84
C LEU A 343 -11.31 -20.48 9.62
N GLU A 344 -12.10 -21.44 9.11
CA GLU A 344 -12.24 -22.76 9.73
C GLU A 344 -10.89 -23.46 9.83
N GLN A 345 -10.11 -23.45 8.74
CA GLN A 345 -8.77 -24.01 8.72
C GLN A 345 -7.83 -23.31 9.71
N LEU A 346 -7.82 -21.95 9.73
CA LEU A 346 -7.04 -21.17 10.68
C LEU A 346 -7.38 -21.52 12.13
N VAL A 347 -8.66 -21.56 12.49
CA VAL A 347 -9.13 -21.91 13.83
C VAL A 347 -8.71 -23.32 14.19
N GLY A 348 -8.83 -24.28 13.27
CA GLY A 348 -8.42 -25.67 13.45
C GLY A 348 -6.95 -25.81 13.88
N VAL A 349 -6.05 -25.08 13.23
CA VAL A 349 -4.60 -25.07 13.60
C VAL A 349 -4.39 -24.70 15.08
N PHE A 350 -5.12 -23.70 15.57
CA PHE A 350 -5.01 -23.24 16.96
C PHE A 350 -5.72 -24.18 17.96
N GLN A 351 -6.84 -24.78 17.56
CA GLN A 351 -7.57 -25.76 18.40
C GLN A 351 -6.74 -27.00 18.63
N ASP A 352 -6.18 -27.61 17.60
CA ASP A 352 -5.37 -28.82 17.66
C ASP A 352 -4.15 -28.65 18.56
N SER A 353 -3.49 -27.47 18.45
CA SER A 353 -2.30 -27.18 19.24
C SER A 353 -2.60 -26.89 20.72
N ASN A 354 -3.83 -26.51 21.05
CA ASN A 354 -4.24 -26.17 22.43
C ASN A 354 -5.00 -27.31 23.13
N GLY A 355 -5.19 -28.45 22.45
CA GLY A 355 -5.93 -29.61 22.97
C GLY A 355 -7.43 -29.38 23.17
N ASN A 356 -7.98 -28.35 22.58
CA ASN A 356 -9.37 -27.86 22.73
C ASN A 356 -10.25 -28.24 21.52
N THR A 357 -10.16 -29.49 21.07
CA THR A 357 -10.86 -30.00 19.87
C THR A 357 -12.39 -30.14 20.01
N SER A 358 -12.96 -29.88 21.20
CA SER A 358 -14.38 -30.12 21.47
C SER A 358 -15.30 -28.93 21.33
N GLU A 359 -14.80 -27.71 21.16
CA GLU A 359 -15.66 -26.54 21.03
C GLU A 359 -16.09 -26.32 19.56
N THR A 360 -17.39 -26.45 19.33
CA THR A 360 -18.00 -26.12 18.04
C THR A 360 -18.09 -24.59 17.90
N ILE A 361 -17.50 -24.06 16.86
CA ILE A 361 -17.56 -22.63 16.49
C ILE A 361 -18.43 -22.54 15.24
N ASP A 362 -19.53 -21.82 15.33
CA ASP A 362 -20.44 -21.55 14.22
C ASP A 362 -20.08 -20.19 13.59
N LEU A 363 -19.13 -20.22 12.64
CA LEU A 363 -18.65 -19.01 11.97
C LEU A 363 -19.74 -18.33 11.16
N GLU A 364 -20.64 -19.08 10.51
CA GLU A 364 -21.73 -18.50 9.72
C GLU A 364 -22.71 -17.72 10.58
N ALA A 365 -23.13 -18.29 11.72
CA ALA A 365 -24.02 -17.59 12.64
C ALA A 365 -23.35 -16.31 13.20
N TRP A 366 -22.08 -16.39 13.54
CA TRP A 366 -21.34 -15.24 14.05
C TRP A 366 -21.09 -14.17 12.95
N ASP A 367 -20.89 -14.56 11.70
CA ASP A 367 -20.77 -13.59 10.58
C ASP A 367 -22.08 -12.83 10.39
N GLN A 368 -23.23 -13.51 10.45
CA GLN A 368 -24.53 -12.90 10.38
C GLN A 368 -24.79 -11.93 11.55
N GLU A 369 -24.39 -12.32 12.77
CA GLU A 369 -24.48 -11.47 13.96
C GLU A 369 -23.64 -10.20 13.81
N LEU A 370 -22.34 -10.32 13.49
CA LEU A 370 -21.42 -9.19 13.31
C LEU A 370 -21.83 -8.28 12.14
N SER A 371 -22.40 -8.86 11.09
CA SER A 371 -22.89 -8.10 9.95
C SER A 371 -24.08 -7.20 10.31
N SER A 372 -24.87 -7.56 11.32
CA SER A 372 -26.11 -6.88 11.70
C SER A 372 -25.95 -5.90 12.87
N ASN A 373 -24.99 -6.11 13.78
CA ASN A 373 -24.89 -5.36 15.04
C ASN A 373 -23.95 -4.14 14.99
N GLY A 374 -23.16 -3.99 13.89
CA GLY A 374 -22.26 -2.86 13.72
C GLY A 374 -21.07 -2.83 14.70
N GLU A 375 -20.73 -3.96 15.31
CA GLU A 375 -19.51 -4.11 16.12
C GLU A 375 -18.25 -3.86 15.30
N SER A 376 -17.19 -3.38 15.95
CA SER A 376 -15.90 -3.16 15.33
C SER A 376 -14.82 -3.12 16.40
N ALA A 377 -13.68 -3.72 16.12
CA ALA A 377 -12.48 -3.66 16.95
C ALA A 377 -11.76 -2.31 16.85
N ILE A 378 -12.18 -1.44 15.92
CA ILE A 378 -11.64 -0.08 15.78
C ILE A 378 -12.21 0.81 16.89
N PRO A 379 -11.38 1.49 17.71
CA PRO A 379 -11.82 2.43 18.72
C PRO A 379 -12.72 3.53 18.13
N LYS A 380 -13.78 3.89 18.83
CA LYS A 380 -14.80 4.84 18.33
C LYS A 380 -14.21 6.20 17.90
N ASN A 381 -13.24 6.73 18.65
CA ASN A 381 -12.55 8.00 18.37
C ASN A 381 -11.62 7.93 17.16
N LEU A 382 -11.25 6.72 16.72
CA LEU A 382 -10.39 6.46 15.57
C LEU A 382 -11.16 5.96 14.35
N ARG A 383 -12.49 5.85 14.40
CA ARG A 383 -13.32 5.52 13.24
C ARG A 383 -13.42 6.71 12.30
N ARG A 384 -13.33 6.45 11.01
CA ARG A 384 -13.54 7.46 9.98
C ARG A 384 -14.96 7.98 10.01
N THR A 385 -15.12 9.30 9.99
CA THR A 385 -16.41 9.98 9.84
C THR A 385 -16.44 10.89 8.61
N SER A 386 -15.29 11.22 8.06
CA SER A 386 -15.16 12.06 6.87
C SER A 386 -15.52 11.29 5.59
N GLU A 387 -16.14 11.98 4.66
CA GLU A 387 -16.37 11.49 3.30
C GLU A 387 -15.04 11.38 2.53
N PHE A 388 -15.02 10.54 1.51
CA PHE A 388 -13.89 10.35 0.61
C PHE A 388 -14.38 9.93 -0.77
N LEU A 389 -13.55 10.11 -1.80
CA LEU A 389 -13.85 9.81 -3.20
C LEU A 389 -15.14 10.49 -3.68
N THR A 390 -15.35 11.73 -3.28
CA THR A 390 -16.56 12.50 -3.61
C THR A 390 -16.54 13.07 -5.04
N HIS A 391 -15.41 12.99 -5.74
CA HIS A 391 -15.34 13.45 -7.12
C HIS A 391 -16.15 12.51 -8.04
N PRO A 392 -16.94 13.04 -8.99
CA PRO A 392 -17.86 12.25 -9.82
C PRO A 392 -17.22 11.09 -10.62
N VAL A 393 -15.91 11.06 -10.83
CA VAL A 393 -15.22 9.94 -11.47
C VAL A 393 -15.36 8.64 -10.66
N PHE A 394 -15.44 8.74 -9.34
CA PHE A 394 -15.58 7.61 -8.43
C PHE A 394 -17.03 7.14 -8.24
N GLU A 395 -17.98 7.75 -8.92
CA GLU A 395 -19.42 7.41 -8.86
C GLU A 395 -19.98 6.89 -10.17
N ARG A 396 -19.20 6.84 -11.27
CA ARG A 396 -19.74 6.65 -12.62
C ARG A 396 -19.49 5.29 -13.26
N TYR A 397 -18.43 4.59 -12.88
CA TYR A 397 -17.92 3.48 -13.70
C TYR A 397 -17.96 2.13 -12.95
N HIS A 398 -19.06 1.85 -12.25
CA HIS A 398 -19.25 0.68 -11.37
C HIS A 398 -19.74 -0.58 -12.10
N SER A 399 -19.86 -0.58 -13.41
CA SER A 399 -20.13 -1.77 -14.20
C SER A 399 -19.00 -2.07 -15.18
N GLU A 400 -18.77 -3.35 -15.50
CA GLU A 400 -17.73 -3.74 -16.46
C GLU A 400 -17.85 -2.98 -17.79
N THR A 401 -19.05 -2.83 -18.32
CA THR A 401 -19.26 -2.11 -19.58
C THR A 401 -18.89 -0.63 -19.49
N SER A 402 -19.28 0.05 -18.41
CA SER A 402 -18.93 1.47 -18.23
C SER A 402 -17.45 1.67 -18.00
N MET A 403 -16.83 0.79 -17.19
CA MET A 403 -15.39 0.82 -16.92
C MET A 403 -14.58 0.51 -18.18
N MET A 404 -14.96 -0.48 -18.96
CA MET A 404 -14.29 -0.82 -20.23
C MET A 404 -14.29 0.37 -21.20
N ARG A 405 -15.42 1.06 -21.32
CA ARG A 405 -15.53 2.26 -22.17
C ARG A 405 -14.68 3.42 -21.64
N TYR A 406 -14.62 3.58 -20.32
CA TYR A 406 -13.78 4.59 -19.71
C TYR A 406 -12.29 4.33 -19.95
N LEU A 407 -11.83 3.10 -19.72
CA LEU A 407 -10.46 2.68 -19.98
C LEU A 407 -10.08 2.88 -21.46
N LYS A 408 -10.97 2.50 -22.37
CA LYS A 408 -10.76 2.71 -23.82
C LYS A 408 -10.71 4.19 -24.18
N HIS A 409 -11.56 5.02 -23.58
CA HIS A 409 -11.54 6.47 -23.77
C HIS A 409 -10.21 7.10 -23.31
N LEU A 410 -9.63 6.62 -22.22
CA LEU A 410 -8.31 7.08 -21.76
C LEU A 410 -7.20 6.59 -22.69
N GLU A 411 -7.19 5.30 -23.05
CA GLU A 411 -6.22 4.69 -23.96
C GLU A 411 -6.15 5.43 -25.30
N ASP A 412 -7.30 5.84 -25.86
CA ASP A 412 -7.38 6.54 -27.15
C ASP A 412 -6.73 7.94 -27.16
N LYS A 413 -6.47 8.51 -25.97
CA LYS A 413 -5.76 9.79 -25.83
C LYS A 413 -4.23 9.64 -25.85
N ASP A 414 -3.73 8.40 -25.75
CA ASP A 414 -2.30 8.11 -25.59
C ASP A 414 -1.73 7.46 -26.86
N ILE A 415 -0.42 7.47 -27.00
CA ILE A 415 0.31 6.73 -28.02
C ILE A 415 1.00 5.54 -27.38
N ALA A 416 0.78 4.34 -27.96
CA ALA A 416 1.36 3.09 -27.51
C ALA A 416 1.93 2.29 -28.70
N LEU A 417 2.84 1.33 -28.43
CA LEU A 417 3.58 0.60 -29.46
C LEU A 417 2.71 -0.38 -30.27
N ASN A 418 1.53 -0.75 -29.78
CA ASN A 418 0.59 -1.59 -30.53
C ASN A 418 -0.07 -0.87 -31.71
N ARG A 419 0.07 0.45 -31.80
CA ARG A 419 -0.51 1.28 -32.88
C ARG A 419 0.42 2.35 -33.45
N SER A 420 1.67 2.43 -33.02
CA SER A 420 2.65 3.40 -33.48
C SER A 420 4.05 2.84 -33.46
N MET A 421 4.95 3.44 -34.22
CA MET A 421 6.36 3.09 -34.33
C MET A 421 7.25 4.26 -33.91
N ILE A 422 6.88 4.99 -32.86
CA ILE A 422 7.71 6.08 -32.36
C ILE A 422 8.91 5.55 -31.56
N PRO A 423 10.08 6.17 -31.65
CA PRO A 423 11.24 5.81 -30.84
C PRO A 423 10.99 6.27 -29.41
N LEU A 424 10.66 5.34 -28.51
CA LEU A 424 10.43 5.61 -27.09
C LEU A 424 11.71 5.40 -26.30
N GLY A 425 11.86 6.17 -25.20
CA GLY A 425 12.94 6.00 -24.24
C GLY A 425 12.87 4.66 -23.50
N SER A 426 13.93 4.34 -22.77
CA SER A 426 14.10 3.04 -22.07
C SER A 426 13.11 2.79 -20.92
N CYS A 427 12.42 3.83 -20.43
CA CYS A 427 11.46 3.73 -19.34
C CYS A 427 10.11 3.10 -19.75
N THR A 428 9.90 2.80 -21.02
CA THR A 428 8.65 2.26 -21.54
C THR A 428 8.83 0.77 -21.84
N MET A 429 7.87 -0.05 -21.36
CA MET A 429 7.82 -1.46 -21.77
C MET A 429 7.69 -1.58 -23.29
N LYS A 430 8.43 -2.50 -23.87
CA LYS A 430 8.37 -2.77 -25.30
C LYS A 430 7.23 -3.71 -25.62
N LEU A 431 6.80 -3.74 -26.86
CA LEU A 431 5.81 -4.69 -27.36
C LEU A 431 6.46 -6.07 -27.42
N ASN A 432 6.01 -6.97 -26.59
CA ASN A 432 6.43 -8.37 -26.55
C ASN A 432 5.38 -9.27 -27.20
N ALA A 433 5.75 -10.50 -27.53
CA ALA A 433 4.80 -11.50 -28.01
C ALA A 433 3.75 -11.79 -26.91
N ALA A 434 2.50 -12.01 -27.32
CA ALA A 434 1.43 -12.34 -26.37
C ALA A 434 1.77 -13.57 -25.52
N ALA A 435 2.42 -14.59 -26.11
CA ALA A 435 2.84 -15.79 -25.39
C ALA A 435 3.89 -15.53 -24.28
N GLU A 436 4.68 -14.46 -24.40
CA GLU A 436 5.63 -14.04 -23.35
C GLU A 436 4.95 -13.29 -22.22
N MET A 437 3.83 -12.61 -22.51
CA MET A 437 3.11 -11.80 -21.53
C MET A 437 2.05 -12.58 -20.74
N ILE A 438 1.44 -13.62 -21.32
CA ILE A 438 0.38 -14.41 -20.68
C ILE A 438 0.79 -14.94 -19.29
N PRO A 439 1.98 -15.51 -19.08
CA PRO A 439 2.38 -16.06 -17.77
C PRO A 439 2.45 -15.02 -16.64
N VAL A 440 2.55 -13.73 -16.95
CA VAL A 440 2.64 -12.65 -15.94
C VAL A 440 1.42 -12.61 -15.02
N THR A 441 0.25 -13.05 -15.52
CA THR A 441 -1.01 -13.07 -14.78
C THR A 441 -1.42 -14.47 -14.29
N TRP A 442 -0.61 -15.51 -14.57
CA TRP A 442 -0.87 -16.84 -14.02
C TRP A 442 -0.62 -16.86 -12.52
N GLN A 443 -1.51 -17.53 -11.77
CA GLN A 443 -1.40 -17.62 -10.32
C GLN A 443 -0.08 -18.25 -9.87
N GLU A 444 0.41 -19.23 -10.59
CA GLU A 444 1.68 -19.92 -10.32
C GLU A 444 2.91 -18.98 -10.37
N PHE A 445 2.83 -17.90 -11.16
CA PHE A 445 3.89 -16.90 -11.27
C PHE A 445 3.55 -15.60 -10.52
N GLY A 446 2.30 -15.20 -10.52
CA GLY A 446 1.88 -13.91 -9.97
C GLY A 446 1.41 -13.95 -8.52
N GLY A 447 1.08 -15.13 -7.98
CA GLY A 447 0.40 -15.25 -6.69
C GLY A 447 1.30 -15.47 -5.48
N ILE A 448 2.62 -15.65 -5.66
CA ILE A 448 3.50 -15.91 -4.52
C ILE A 448 3.76 -14.65 -3.70
N HIS A 449 3.69 -14.80 -2.38
CA HIS A 449 4.03 -13.71 -1.47
C HIS A 449 5.55 -13.44 -1.49
N PRO A 450 6.01 -12.16 -1.54
CA PRO A 450 7.43 -11.80 -1.61
C PRO A 450 8.30 -12.34 -0.47
N PHE A 451 7.70 -12.60 0.69
CA PHE A 451 8.38 -13.16 1.87
C PHE A 451 7.97 -14.62 2.15
N ALA A 452 7.51 -15.34 1.12
CA ALA A 452 7.31 -16.78 1.25
C ALA A 452 8.63 -17.47 1.65
N PRO A 453 8.59 -18.50 2.52
CA PRO A 453 9.79 -19.27 2.89
C PRO A 453 10.54 -19.79 1.68
N ALA A 454 11.87 -19.83 1.73
CA ALA A 454 12.73 -20.22 0.61
C ALA A 454 12.40 -21.64 0.08
N GLU A 455 11.97 -22.53 0.96
CA GLU A 455 11.56 -23.89 0.64
C GLU A 455 10.32 -23.94 -0.27
N GLN A 456 9.50 -22.89 -0.24
CA GLN A 456 8.28 -22.73 -1.06
C GLN A 456 8.56 -22.03 -2.40
N THR A 457 9.78 -21.50 -2.63
CA THR A 457 10.14 -20.70 -3.79
C THR A 457 11.16 -21.39 -4.71
N GLN A 458 11.40 -22.68 -4.55
CA GLN A 458 12.42 -23.43 -5.30
C GLN A 458 12.23 -23.38 -6.81
N GLY A 459 10.99 -23.35 -7.29
CA GLY A 459 10.67 -23.21 -8.71
C GLY A 459 11.18 -21.88 -9.30
N TYR A 460 11.04 -20.78 -8.56
CA TYR A 460 11.58 -19.49 -8.97
C TYR A 460 13.09 -19.47 -8.99
N GLN A 461 13.74 -20.02 -7.97
CA GLN A 461 15.19 -20.09 -7.89
C GLN A 461 15.75 -20.86 -9.08
N LYS A 462 15.18 -22.03 -9.37
CA LYS A 462 15.56 -22.83 -10.54
C LYS A 462 15.38 -22.10 -11.87
N MET A 463 14.27 -21.41 -12.05
CA MET A 463 13.99 -20.63 -13.26
C MET A 463 15.04 -19.52 -13.46
N ILE A 464 15.43 -18.83 -12.38
CA ILE A 464 16.45 -17.77 -12.42
C ILE A 464 17.83 -18.38 -12.77
N GLU A 465 18.24 -19.45 -12.10
CA GLU A 465 19.50 -20.14 -12.35
C GLU A 465 19.61 -20.66 -13.81
N GLU A 466 18.53 -21.27 -14.32
CA GLU A 466 18.51 -21.75 -15.72
C GLU A 466 18.61 -20.58 -16.71
N LEU A 467 17.99 -19.44 -16.44
CA LEU A 467 18.10 -18.24 -17.28
C LEU A 467 19.50 -17.65 -17.23
N GLU A 468 20.12 -17.55 -16.06
CA GLU A 468 21.49 -17.10 -15.89
C GLU A 468 22.46 -18.00 -16.67
N ASP A 469 22.32 -19.32 -16.56
CA ASP A 469 23.11 -20.31 -17.28
C ASP A 469 22.99 -20.16 -18.81
N GLN A 470 21.79 -19.84 -19.32
CA GLN A 470 21.58 -19.61 -20.75
C GLN A 470 22.23 -18.32 -21.24
N LEU A 471 22.23 -17.26 -20.40
CA LEU A 471 22.83 -15.98 -20.75
C LEU A 471 24.38 -15.99 -20.68
N ILE A 472 24.98 -16.87 -19.86
CA ILE A 472 26.41 -17.02 -19.71
C ILE A 472 27.02 -17.83 -20.88
N ARG A 473 26.26 -18.72 -21.52
CA ARG A 473 26.70 -19.54 -22.67
C ARG A 473 26.68 -18.77 -23.98
#